data_b226df3dfb62a75fcd813149e5d23e7b
#
_entry.id   b226df3dfb62a75fcd813149e5d23e7b
#
_cell.length_a   1.000
_cell.length_b   1.000
_cell.length_c   1.000
_cell.angle_alpha   90.00
_cell.angle_beta   90.00
_cell.angle_gamma   90.00
#
_symmetry.space_group_name_H-M   'P 1'
#
loop_
_entity.id
_entity.type
_entity.pdbx_description
1 polymer ?
#
loop_
_entity_poly.entity_id
_entity_poly.type
_entity_poly.pdbx_seq_one_letter_code
_entity_poly.pdbx_strand_id
1 'polypeptide(L)'
;MGDIIDESLYKKQNAQFEKINELSKAFAANYCGNTIIRDAIFGIASNYARKMELFLEILINPFKYDELWAFTFIKKGTIFLCVNSDLPVCKQIFAMAHELYHIHCYAEDINTNTITGGSLLDSRTADEEATSQEDLEANAFAGLLLMPDASVIEQFKMFGLSKEELDVDGVIILMDIFALPYKAVILRLVESEIIEEKKARELLKADSKYIADRIKLTSKAERWQKDSNDLVYYGSLLENLKFNSEHDLLVNTREESDRAYLEKISREFRKER
;
A
#
# COMPACT_ATOMS: atom_id res chain seq x y z
N MET A 1 14.38 17.37 7.23
CA MET A 1 13.73 16.08 6.91
C MET A 1 14.58 14.99 7.54
N GLY A 2 14.07 14.28 8.53
CA GLY A 2 14.79 13.19 9.20
C GLY A 2 15.14 12.06 8.23
N ASP A 3 16.14 11.27 8.61
CA ASP A 3 16.52 10.08 7.83
C ASP A 3 15.46 8.99 8.06
N ILE A 4 14.97 8.35 7.00
CA ILE A 4 13.94 7.31 7.06
C ILE A 4 14.32 6.16 8.02
N ILE A 5 15.63 5.90 8.20
CA ILE A 5 16.12 4.88 9.12
C ILE A 5 15.87 5.33 10.58
N ASP A 6 16.27 6.56 10.91
CA ASP A 6 16.13 7.10 12.27
C ASP A 6 14.67 7.32 12.66
N GLU A 7 13.80 7.54 11.68
CA GLU A 7 12.37 7.73 11.89
C GLU A 7 11.56 6.41 11.87
N SER A 8 12.19 5.27 11.56
CA SER A 8 11.51 3.97 11.51
C SER A 8 11.09 3.47 12.90
N LEU A 9 10.04 2.65 12.94
CA LEU A 9 9.61 1.95 14.17
C LEU A 9 10.74 1.07 14.73
N TYR A 10 11.49 0.41 13.85
CA TYR A 10 12.63 -0.43 14.22
C TYR A 10 13.65 0.32 15.09
N LYS A 11 13.94 1.59 14.75
CA LYS A 11 14.88 2.41 15.50
C LYS A 11 14.27 3.07 16.73
N LYS A 12 13.07 3.60 16.61
CA LYS A 12 12.41 4.33 17.71
C LYS A 12 11.89 3.39 18.79
N GLN A 13 11.36 2.23 18.44
CA GLN A 13 10.65 1.33 19.33
C GLN A 13 10.82 -0.14 18.90
N ASN A 14 12.02 -0.69 19.02
CA ASN A 14 12.34 -2.05 18.57
C ASN A 14 11.39 -3.11 19.17
N ALA A 15 11.05 -3.02 20.46
CA ALA A 15 10.12 -3.98 21.07
C ALA A 15 8.71 -3.96 20.45
N GLN A 16 8.25 -2.79 19.96
CA GLN A 16 7.00 -2.68 19.23
C GLN A 16 7.15 -3.20 17.81
N PHE A 17 8.28 -2.91 17.17
CA PHE A 17 8.60 -3.47 15.85
C PHE A 17 8.54 -5.00 15.84
N GLU A 18 9.08 -5.67 16.87
CA GLU A 18 9.00 -7.12 16.98
C GLU A 18 7.57 -7.64 17.12
N LYS A 19 6.69 -6.92 17.82
CA LYS A 19 5.27 -7.27 17.89
C LYS A 19 4.59 -7.15 16.52
N ILE A 20 4.91 -6.10 15.77
CA ILE A 20 4.39 -5.92 14.41
C ILE A 20 4.93 -7.00 13.48
N ASN A 21 6.17 -7.43 13.66
CA ASN A 21 6.77 -8.54 12.92
C ASN A 21 5.99 -9.85 13.15
N GLU A 22 5.70 -10.19 14.39
CA GLU A 22 4.89 -11.38 14.71
C GLU A 22 3.46 -11.26 14.18
N LEU A 23 2.84 -10.08 14.28
CA LEU A 23 1.53 -9.80 13.68
C LEU A 23 1.55 -10.01 12.16
N SER A 24 2.55 -9.47 11.48
CA SER A 24 2.71 -9.61 10.02
C SER A 24 2.85 -11.07 9.61
N LYS A 25 3.66 -11.86 10.33
CA LYS A 25 3.81 -13.30 10.10
C LYS A 25 2.48 -14.05 10.30
N ALA A 26 1.77 -13.77 11.38
CA ALA A 26 0.46 -14.36 11.66
C ALA A 26 -0.57 -13.99 10.58
N PHE A 27 -0.58 -12.73 10.15
CA PHE A 27 -1.44 -12.26 9.06
C PHE A 27 -1.12 -13.00 7.75
N ALA A 28 0.16 -13.07 7.38
CA ALA A 28 0.60 -13.75 6.17
C ALA A 28 0.22 -15.24 6.18
N ALA A 29 0.41 -15.93 7.29
CA ALA A 29 0.04 -17.35 7.44
C ALA A 29 -1.46 -17.59 7.28
N ASN A 30 -2.32 -16.64 7.71
CA ASN A 30 -3.76 -16.79 7.67
C ASN A 30 -4.41 -16.33 6.35
N TYR A 31 -3.81 -15.35 5.67
CA TYR A 31 -4.47 -14.64 4.57
C TYR A 31 -3.68 -14.61 3.26
N CYS A 32 -2.35 -14.83 3.30
CA CYS A 32 -1.51 -14.79 2.12
C CYS A 32 -1.17 -16.21 1.64
N GLY A 33 -1.43 -16.51 0.37
CA GLY A 33 -1.11 -17.81 -0.22
C GLY A 33 0.36 -17.94 -0.65
N ASN A 34 1.07 -16.83 -0.77
CA ASN A 34 2.47 -16.74 -1.22
C ASN A 34 3.26 -15.81 -0.31
N THR A 35 4.59 -16.04 -0.27
CA THR A 35 5.54 -15.19 0.48
C THR A 35 5.92 -13.91 -0.26
N ILE A 36 5.78 -13.89 -1.60
CA ILE A 36 5.99 -12.71 -2.45
C ILE A 36 4.62 -12.27 -2.95
N ILE A 37 4.08 -11.21 -2.38
CA ILE A 37 2.69 -10.77 -2.51
C ILE A 37 2.50 -9.85 -3.72
N ARG A 38 3.29 -8.79 -3.84
CA ARG A 38 3.18 -7.75 -4.88
C ARG A 38 1.76 -7.18 -4.97
N ASP A 39 1.23 -7.05 -6.20
CA ASP A 39 -0.11 -6.58 -6.51
C ASP A 39 -1.25 -7.51 -6.05
N ALA A 40 -0.95 -8.76 -5.65
CA ALA A 40 -1.95 -9.63 -5.02
C ALA A 40 -2.49 -9.06 -3.70
N ILE A 41 -1.83 -8.03 -3.11
CA ILE A 41 -2.29 -7.37 -1.88
C ILE A 41 -3.73 -6.86 -1.98
N PHE A 42 -4.16 -6.38 -3.15
CA PHE A 42 -5.54 -5.91 -3.38
C PHE A 42 -6.56 -7.06 -3.21
N GLY A 43 -6.26 -8.23 -3.76
CA GLY A 43 -7.08 -9.42 -3.59
C GLY A 43 -7.04 -9.98 -2.16
N ILE A 44 -5.87 -9.89 -1.50
CA ILE A 44 -5.69 -10.29 -0.09
C ILE A 44 -6.56 -9.43 0.82
N ALA A 45 -6.58 -8.10 0.63
CA ALA A 45 -7.41 -7.19 1.40
C ALA A 45 -8.91 -7.51 1.26
N SER A 46 -9.39 -7.75 0.03
CA SER A 46 -10.78 -8.16 -0.24
C SER A 46 -11.11 -9.51 0.41
N ASN A 47 -10.18 -10.47 0.35
CA ASN A 47 -10.37 -11.78 0.96
C ASN A 47 -10.35 -11.72 2.50
N TYR A 48 -9.46 -10.89 3.07
CA TYR A 48 -9.41 -10.61 4.49
C TYR A 48 -10.73 -10.03 4.97
N ALA A 49 -11.21 -8.95 4.34
CA ALA A 49 -12.48 -8.31 4.69
C ALA A 49 -13.65 -9.32 4.67
N ARG A 50 -13.73 -10.15 3.61
CA ARG A 50 -14.77 -11.19 3.52
C ARG A 50 -14.68 -12.21 4.65
N LYS A 51 -13.47 -12.66 5.03
CA LYS A 51 -13.29 -13.61 6.14
C LYS A 51 -13.62 -13.00 7.51
N MET A 52 -13.44 -11.69 7.64
CA MET A 52 -13.75 -10.92 8.85
C MET A 52 -15.19 -10.38 8.84
N GLU A 53 -15.99 -10.73 7.84
CA GLU A 53 -17.38 -10.26 7.65
C GLU A 53 -17.49 -8.73 7.58
N LEU A 54 -16.43 -8.06 7.07
CA LEU A 54 -16.37 -6.62 6.87
C LEU A 54 -16.85 -6.26 5.47
N PHE A 55 -17.59 -5.17 5.34
CA PHE A 55 -17.94 -4.58 4.06
C PHE A 55 -16.81 -3.63 3.61
N LEU A 56 -16.00 -4.06 2.65
CA LEU A 56 -14.87 -3.30 2.11
C LEU A 56 -15.12 -2.96 0.63
N GLU A 57 -15.03 -1.67 0.31
CA GLU A 57 -14.98 -1.14 -1.05
C GLU A 57 -13.60 -0.52 -1.31
N ILE A 58 -12.90 -1.06 -2.30
CA ILE A 58 -11.61 -0.52 -2.74
C ILE A 58 -11.88 0.44 -3.89
N LEU A 59 -11.43 1.67 -3.75
CA LEU A 59 -11.57 2.73 -4.75
C LEU A 59 -10.19 3.12 -5.25
N ILE A 60 -9.96 3.08 -6.55
CA ILE A 60 -8.69 3.47 -7.16
C ILE A 60 -8.95 4.65 -8.09
N ASN A 61 -8.41 5.81 -7.74
CA ASN A 61 -8.64 7.06 -8.46
C ASN A 61 -7.38 7.94 -8.43
N PRO A 62 -7.14 8.78 -9.43
CA PRO A 62 -6.09 9.78 -9.35
C PRO A 62 -6.46 10.85 -8.31
N PHE A 63 -5.49 11.19 -7.43
CA PHE A 63 -5.63 12.28 -6.47
C PHE A 63 -4.79 13.47 -6.93
N LYS A 64 -5.20 14.68 -6.58
CA LYS A 64 -4.44 15.90 -6.89
C LYS A 64 -3.23 16.14 -5.98
N TYR A 65 -3.02 15.28 -4.99
CA TYR A 65 -2.00 15.43 -3.95
C TYR A 65 -1.05 14.23 -3.98
N ASP A 66 0.17 14.45 -4.45
CA ASP A 66 1.19 13.39 -4.57
C ASP A 66 1.65 12.84 -3.20
N GLU A 67 1.43 13.60 -2.13
CA GLU A 67 1.76 13.20 -0.76
C GLU A 67 0.74 12.23 -0.16
N LEU A 68 -0.50 12.21 -0.68
CA LEU A 68 -1.54 11.32 -0.22
C LEU A 68 -1.54 10.04 -1.07
N TRP A 69 -1.08 8.95 -0.50
CA TRP A 69 -0.96 7.67 -1.20
C TRP A 69 -2.22 6.83 -1.13
N ALA A 70 -2.82 6.76 0.04
CA ALA A 70 -4.11 6.12 0.27
C ALA A 70 -4.75 6.70 1.54
N PHE A 71 -6.02 6.41 1.75
CA PHE A 71 -6.71 6.66 3.01
C PHE A 71 -7.93 5.75 3.13
N THR A 72 -8.31 5.45 4.36
CA THR A 72 -9.48 4.66 4.68
C THR A 72 -10.49 5.48 5.47
N PHE A 73 -11.76 5.39 5.10
CA PHE A 73 -12.86 5.95 5.87
C PHE A 73 -14.03 4.97 5.97
N ILE A 74 -14.86 5.14 7.00
CA ILE A 74 -16.05 4.33 7.23
C ILE A 74 -17.29 5.18 7.02
N LYS A 75 -18.26 4.62 6.31
CA LYS A 75 -19.57 5.24 6.13
C LYS A 75 -20.68 4.19 6.17
N LYS A 76 -21.57 4.32 7.14
CA LYS A 76 -22.69 3.38 7.35
C LYS A 76 -22.24 1.91 7.45
N GLY A 77 -21.16 1.66 8.17
CA GLY A 77 -20.61 0.33 8.35
C GLY A 77 -19.84 -0.24 7.16
N THR A 78 -19.72 0.52 6.05
CA THR A 78 -18.89 0.14 4.91
C THR A 78 -17.54 0.85 5.00
N ILE A 79 -16.46 0.11 4.85
CA ILE A 79 -15.09 0.59 4.77
C ILE A 79 -14.81 0.97 3.33
N PHE A 80 -14.36 2.20 3.10
CA PHE A 80 -13.88 2.68 1.81
C PHE A 80 -12.39 2.89 1.88
N LEU A 81 -11.62 2.08 1.17
CA LEU A 81 -10.18 2.21 1.03
C LEU A 81 -9.88 2.85 -0.32
N CYS A 82 -9.38 4.08 -0.29
CA CYS A 82 -9.08 4.89 -1.47
C CYS A 82 -7.58 4.88 -1.75
N VAL A 83 -7.17 4.50 -2.96
CA VAL A 83 -5.77 4.44 -3.40
C VAL A 83 -5.52 5.41 -4.54
N ASN A 84 -4.45 6.17 -4.44
CA ASN A 84 -4.05 7.15 -5.45
C ASN A 84 -3.39 6.49 -6.67
N SER A 85 -4.08 6.48 -7.81
CA SER A 85 -3.59 5.89 -9.06
C SER A 85 -2.59 6.79 -9.83
N ASP A 86 -2.40 8.04 -9.42
CA ASP A 86 -1.34 8.91 -9.98
C ASP A 86 0.06 8.54 -9.46
N LEU A 87 0.13 7.64 -8.49
CA LEU A 87 1.39 7.15 -7.96
C LEU A 87 1.88 5.90 -8.69
N PRO A 88 3.20 5.67 -8.72
CA PRO A 88 3.76 4.39 -9.15
C PRO A 88 3.11 3.19 -8.46
N VAL A 89 2.90 2.11 -9.21
CA VAL A 89 2.21 0.91 -8.70
C VAL A 89 2.85 0.36 -7.43
N CYS A 90 4.17 0.41 -7.29
CA CYS A 90 4.86 0.00 -6.07
C CYS A 90 4.45 0.83 -4.84
N LYS A 91 4.17 2.12 -5.00
CA LYS A 91 3.63 2.97 -3.93
C LYS A 91 2.19 2.62 -3.59
N GLN A 92 1.37 2.32 -4.60
CA GLN A 92 -0.01 1.89 -4.40
C GLN A 92 -0.07 0.57 -3.64
N ILE A 93 0.81 -0.40 -3.97
CA ILE A 93 0.96 -1.69 -3.27
C ILE A 93 1.33 -1.46 -1.79
N PHE A 94 2.32 -0.60 -1.55
CA PHE A 94 2.75 -0.28 -0.19
C PHE A 94 1.63 0.40 0.61
N ALA A 95 0.98 1.40 0.02
CA ALA A 95 -0.13 2.11 0.63
C ALA A 95 -1.31 1.18 0.96
N MET A 96 -1.65 0.24 0.05
CA MET A 96 -2.68 -0.77 0.31
C MET A 96 -2.34 -1.64 1.53
N ALA A 97 -1.08 -2.09 1.67
CA ALA A 97 -0.65 -2.88 2.82
C ALA A 97 -0.66 -2.06 4.12
N HIS A 98 -0.31 -0.77 4.04
CA HIS A 98 -0.39 0.18 5.16
C HIS A 98 -1.85 0.34 5.65
N GLU A 99 -2.77 0.65 4.75
CA GLU A 99 -4.20 0.79 5.09
C GLU A 99 -4.81 -0.51 5.62
N LEU A 100 -4.35 -1.65 5.13
CA LEU A 100 -4.80 -2.96 5.61
C LEU A 100 -4.44 -3.20 7.09
N TYR A 101 -3.32 -2.63 7.57
CA TYR A 101 -3.00 -2.65 8.99
C TYR A 101 -4.06 -1.91 9.81
N HIS A 102 -4.44 -0.71 9.42
CA HIS A 102 -5.49 0.06 10.10
C HIS A 102 -6.82 -0.70 10.10
N ILE A 103 -7.23 -1.26 8.96
CA ILE A 103 -8.45 -2.07 8.87
C ILE A 103 -8.36 -3.28 9.82
N HIS A 104 -7.19 -3.92 9.92
CA HIS A 104 -6.98 -5.06 10.80
C HIS A 104 -7.09 -4.67 12.28
N CYS A 105 -6.50 -3.55 12.68
CA CYS A 105 -6.56 -3.07 14.06
C CYS A 105 -7.98 -2.71 14.51
N TYR A 106 -8.79 -2.15 13.61
CA TYR A 106 -10.14 -1.70 13.92
C TYR A 106 -11.25 -2.69 13.51
N ALA A 107 -10.89 -3.89 13.03
CA ALA A 107 -11.85 -4.87 12.52
C ALA A 107 -12.95 -5.24 13.55
N GLU A 108 -12.58 -5.43 14.82
CA GLU A 108 -13.52 -5.78 15.90
C GLU A 108 -14.46 -4.62 16.20
N ASP A 109 -13.94 -3.39 16.30
CA ASP A 109 -14.73 -2.20 16.57
C ASP A 109 -15.72 -1.90 15.45
N ILE A 110 -15.35 -2.18 14.20
CA ILE A 110 -16.22 -2.05 13.04
C ILE A 110 -17.32 -3.10 13.08
N ASN A 111 -16.99 -4.36 13.35
CA ASN A 111 -17.95 -5.47 13.43
C ASN A 111 -18.96 -5.30 14.57
N THR A 112 -18.52 -4.77 15.70
CA THR A 112 -19.40 -4.46 16.86
C THR A 112 -20.17 -3.14 16.67
N ASN A 113 -20.03 -2.45 15.54
CA ASN A 113 -20.59 -1.12 15.27
C ASN A 113 -20.17 -0.05 16.28
N THR A 114 -19.05 -0.22 16.95
CA THR A 114 -18.44 0.80 17.82
C THR A 114 -17.94 1.96 16.96
N ILE A 115 -17.42 1.66 15.75
CA ILE A 115 -17.05 2.62 14.72
C ILE A 115 -17.95 2.44 13.50
N THR A 116 -18.85 3.41 13.25
CA THR A 116 -19.79 3.37 12.12
C THR A 116 -19.53 4.45 11.08
N GLY A 117 -18.64 5.39 11.35
CA GLY A 117 -18.31 6.50 10.45
C GLY A 117 -17.11 7.28 10.93
N GLY A 118 -16.40 7.91 9.99
CA GLY A 118 -15.20 8.68 10.22
C GLY A 118 -14.00 8.18 9.40
N SER A 119 -12.90 8.91 9.44
CA SER A 119 -11.63 8.47 8.85
C SER A 119 -10.87 7.63 9.87
N LEU A 120 -10.25 6.54 9.45
CA LEU A 120 -9.31 5.77 10.29
C LEU A 120 -7.98 6.54 10.46
N LEU A 121 -7.77 7.61 9.69
CA LEU A 121 -6.61 8.50 9.77
C LEU A 121 -6.87 9.78 10.58
N ASP A 122 -8.04 9.96 11.18
CA ASP A 122 -8.44 11.22 11.85
C ASP A 122 -7.70 11.52 13.18
N SER A 123 -6.64 10.82 13.50
CA SER A 123 -5.74 11.25 14.57
C SER A 123 -4.75 12.35 14.14
N ARG A 124 -4.73 12.74 12.85
CA ARG A 124 -3.95 13.92 12.41
C ARG A 124 -4.71 15.18 12.77
N THR A 125 -4.47 15.70 13.95
CA THR A 125 -4.66 17.13 14.17
C THR A 125 -3.72 17.88 13.24
N ALA A 126 -4.23 18.88 12.55
CA ALA A 126 -3.54 19.63 11.47
C ALA A 126 -2.22 20.30 11.88
N ASP A 127 -1.76 20.12 13.10
CA ASP A 127 -0.59 20.77 13.71
C ASP A 127 0.59 19.83 14.00
N GLU A 128 0.51 18.50 13.70
CA GLU A 128 1.61 17.59 14.01
C GLU A 128 2.38 17.20 12.75
N GLU A 129 3.56 17.80 12.56
CA GLU A 129 4.57 17.41 11.56
C GLU A 129 5.16 16.00 11.80
N ALA A 130 4.84 15.35 12.91
CA ALA A 130 5.37 14.04 13.27
C ALA A 130 4.42 12.92 12.81
N THR A 131 4.98 11.89 12.17
CA THR A 131 4.28 10.64 11.85
C THR A 131 3.72 10.04 13.15
N SER A 132 2.43 9.69 13.17
CA SER A 132 1.81 9.09 14.35
C SER A 132 2.44 7.73 14.68
N GLN A 133 2.31 7.29 15.93
CA GLN A 133 2.78 5.97 16.36
C GLN A 133 2.13 4.86 15.51
N GLU A 134 0.84 4.99 15.25
CA GLU A 134 0.08 4.03 14.45
C GLU A 134 0.53 3.99 12.99
N ASP A 135 0.87 5.14 12.39
CA ASP A 135 1.46 5.19 11.04
C ASP A 135 2.84 4.52 10.99
N LEU A 136 3.65 4.64 12.06
CA LEU A 136 4.94 3.93 12.13
C LEU A 136 4.73 2.42 12.16
N GLU A 137 3.74 1.96 12.91
CA GLU A 137 3.36 0.54 12.99
C GLU A 137 2.81 0.03 11.65
N ALA A 138 1.95 0.81 11.00
CA ALA A 138 1.40 0.50 9.68
C ALA A 138 2.49 0.43 8.59
N ASN A 139 3.46 1.35 8.62
CA ASN A 139 4.62 1.33 7.72
C ASN A 139 5.50 0.09 7.95
N ALA A 140 5.77 -0.26 9.22
CA ALA A 140 6.51 -1.46 9.56
C ALA A 140 5.76 -2.73 9.12
N PHE A 141 4.45 -2.82 9.39
CA PHE A 141 3.61 -3.93 8.96
C PHE A 141 3.64 -4.10 7.44
N ALA A 142 3.45 -3.02 6.68
CA ALA A 142 3.50 -3.04 5.22
C ALA A 142 4.84 -3.55 4.69
N GLY A 143 5.95 -3.04 5.22
CA GLY A 143 7.28 -3.49 4.86
C GLY A 143 7.51 -4.98 5.15
N LEU A 144 7.19 -5.42 6.37
CA LEU A 144 7.34 -6.81 6.84
C LEU A 144 6.45 -7.78 6.06
N LEU A 145 5.22 -7.39 5.75
CA LEU A 145 4.27 -8.21 4.99
C LEU A 145 4.70 -8.39 3.54
N LEU A 146 5.11 -7.30 2.87
CA LEU A 146 5.46 -7.30 1.46
C LEU A 146 6.87 -7.84 1.18
N MET A 147 7.78 -7.72 2.15
CA MET A 147 9.17 -8.15 2.03
C MET A 147 9.63 -8.86 3.31
N PRO A 148 9.14 -10.09 3.58
CA PRO A 148 9.46 -10.87 4.78
C PRO A 148 10.94 -11.26 4.81
N ASP A 149 11.54 -11.30 6.01
CA ASP A 149 12.98 -11.60 6.22
C ASP A 149 13.45 -12.86 5.52
N ALA A 150 12.70 -13.96 5.67
CA ALA A 150 13.03 -15.23 5.04
C ALA A 150 13.10 -15.12 3.50
N SER A 151 12.15 -14.40 2.90
CA SER A 151 12.10 -14.17 1.45
C SER A 151 13.26 -13.28 0.99
N VAL A 152 13.60 -12.24 1.76
CA VAL A 152 14.75 -11.37 1.45
C VAL A 152 16.04 -12.19 1.44
N ILE A 153 16.30 -12.98 2.47
CA ILE A 153 17.51 -13.82 2.58
C ILE A 153 17.60 -14.81 1.42
N GLU A 154 16.48 -15.43 1.06
CA GLU A 154 16.42 -16.36 -0.07
C GLU A 154 16.75 -15.66 -1.39
N GLN A 155 16.11 -14.51 -1.66
CA GLN A 155 16.32 -13.76 -2.90
C GLN A 155 17.75 -13.21 -3.00
N PHE A 156 18.29 -12.73 -1.89
CA PHE A 156 19.70 -12.30 -1.82
C PHE A 156 20.66 -13.39 -2.29
N LYS A 157 20.46 -14.62 -1.81
CA LYS A 157 21.26 -15.79 -2.21
C LYS A 157 21.01 -16.17 -3.68
N MET A 158 19.74 -16.20 -4.10
CA MET A 158 19.34 -16.61 -5.45
C MET A 158 19.93 -15.69 -6.52
N PHE A 159 19.98 -14.39 -6.27
CA PHE A 159 20.54 -13.41 -7.20
C PHE A 159 22.03 -13.13 -7.00
N GLY A 160 22.69 -13.87 -6.09
CA GLY A 160 24.12 -13.71 -5.83
C GLY A 160 24.50 -12.33 -5.30
N LEU A 161 23.59 -11.68 -4.59
CA LEU A 161 23.84 -10.35 -4.00
C LEU A 161 24.78 -10.49 -2.80
N SER A 162 25.73 -9.55 -2.69
CA SER A 162 26.67 -9.45 -1.57
C SER A 162 26.34 -8.21 -0.73
N LYS A 163 26.41 -8.32 0.59
CA LYS A 163 26.18 -7.18 1.51
C LYS A 163 27.19 -6.06 1.26
N GLU A 164 28.42 -6.42 1.01
CA GLU A 164 29.54 -5.51 0.84
C GLU A 164 29.48 -4.78 -0.51
N GLU A 165 29.05 -5.50 -1.56
CA GLU A 165 29.03 -5.02 -2.94
C GLU A 165 27.66 -4.53 -3.40
N LEU A 166 26.63 -4.55 -2.49
CA LEU A 166 25.30 -4.10 -2.85
C LEU A 166 25.33 -2.65 -3.35
N ASP A 167 24.81 -2.46 -4.53
CA ASP A 167 24.70 -1.17 -5.20
C ASP A 167 23.23 -0.84 -5.55
N VAL A 168 23.03 0.26 -6.29
CA VAL A 168 21.71 0.67 -6.75
C VAL A 168 21.04 -0.40 -7.61
N ASP A 169 21.79 -1.12 -8.43
CA ASP A 169 21.23 -2.16 -9.30
C ASP A 169 20.75 -3.37 -8.51
N GLY A 170 21.50 -3.77 -7.47
CA GLY A 170 21.07 -4.82 -6.55
C GLY A 170 19.77 -4.45 -5.81
N VAL A 171 19.62 -3.19 -5.41
CA VAL A 171 18.36 -2.70 -4.82
C VAL A 171 17.22 -2.74 -5.85
N ILE A 172 17.46 -2.35 -7.11
CA ILE A 172 16.47 -2.39 -8.19
C ILE A 172 16.00 -3.83 -8.47
N ILE A 173 16.89 -4.82 -8.39
CA ILE A 173 16.50 -6.23 -8.48
C ILE A 173 15.47 -6.59 -7.40
N LEU A 174 15.72 -6.18 -6.17
CA LEU A 174 14.79 -6.41 -5.05
C LEU A 174 13.47 -5.63 -5.21
N MET A 175 13.53 -4.40 -5.74
CA MET A 175 12.32 -3.64 -6.09
C MET A 175 11.45 -4.39 -7.09
N ASP A 176 12.04 -5.04 -8.10
CA ASP A 176 11.27 -5.86 -9.06
C ASP A 176 10.67 -7.09 -8.40
N ILE A 177 11.41 -7.76 -7.53
CA ILE A 177 10.95 -8.98 -6.86
C ILE A 177 9.77 -8.70 -5.95
N PHE A 178 9.87 -7.67 -5.10
CA PHE A 178 8.90 -7.38 -4.05
C PHE A 178 7.87 -6.31 -4.43
N ALA A 179 8.03 -5.66 -5.56
CA ALA A 179 7.21 -4.51 -6.01
C ALA A 179 7.17 -3.37 -4.97
N LEU A 180 8.31 -3.04 -4.38
CA LEU A 180 8.45 -2.02 -3.36
C LEU A 180 9.20 -0.78 -3.87
N PRO A 181 8.92 0.41 -3.30
CA PRO A 181 9.71 1.61 -3.56
C PRO A 181 11.17 1.45 -3.07
N TYR A 182 12.11 2.10 -3.76
CA TYR A 182 13.55 2.04 -3.49
C TYR A 182 13.92 2.23 -2.00
N LYS A 183 13.36 3.28 -1.37
CA LYS A 183 13.62 3.58 0.04
C LYS A 183 13.07 2.52 0.99
N ALA A 184 11.91 1.94 0.67
CA ALA A 184 11.30 0.88 1.47
C ALA A 184 12.14 -0.40 1.43
N VAL A 185 12.69 -0.75 0.25
CA VAL A 185 13.62 -1.88 0.12
C VAL A 185 14.85 -1.69 1.00
N ILE A 186 15.49 -0.50 0.95
CA ILE A 186 16.69 -0.22 1.75
C ILE A 186 16.37 -0.31 3.25
N LEU A 187 15.25 0.27 3.69
CA LEU A 187 14.84 0.19 5.09
C LEU A 187 14.66 -1.27 5.52
N ARG A 188 13.97 -2.09 4.72
CA ARG A 188 13.79 -3.52 5.00
C ARG A 188 15.10 -4.29 5.08
N LEU A 189 16.10 -3.94 4.27
CA LEU A 189 17.43 -4.57 4.35
C LEU A 189 18.15 -4.24 5.66
N VAL A 190 17.94 -3.05 6.23
CA VAL A 190 18.45 -2.69 7.56
C VAL A 190 17.68 -3.43 8.66
N GLU A 191 16.36 -3.42 8.60
CA GLU A 191 15.48 -4.07 9.57
C GLU A 191 15.69 -5.59 9.63
N SER A 192 16.05 -6.20 8.50
CA SER A 192 16.40 -7.63 8.38
C SER A 192 17.87 -7.93 8.70
N GLU A 193 18.63 -6.94 9.16
CA GLU A 193 20.07 -7.05 9.48
C GLU A 193 20.94 -7.58 8.32
N ILE A 194 20.47 -7.42 7.07
CA ILE A 194 21.21 -7.84 5.88
C ILE A 194 22.30 -6.84 5.56
N ILE A 195 22.04 -5.54 5.69
CA ILE A 195 23.04 -4.48 5.53
C ILE A 195 23.12 -3.61 6.78
N GLU A 196 24.28 -3.04 7.01
CA GLU A 196 24.48 -2.05 8.08
C GLU A 196 23.89 -0.70 7.68
N GLU A 197 23.52 0.12 8.67
CA GLU A 197 23.01 1.49 8.44
C GLU A 197 23.95 2.37 7.62
N LYS A 198 25.25 2.20 7.80
CA LYS A 198 26.26 2.93 7.02
C LYS A 198 26.08 2.68 5.51
N LYS A 199 25.89 1.42 5.12
CA LYS A 199 25.65 1.04 3.73
C LYS A 199 24.30 1.53 3.23
N ALA A 200 23.27 1.43 4.05
CA ALA A 200 21.95 1.95 3.73
C ALA A 200 21.96 3.47 3.48
N ARG A 201 22.64 4.25 4.35
CA ARG A 201 22.79 5.70 4.17
C ARG A 201 23.60 6.06 2.92
N GLU A 202 24.56 5.23 2.52
CA GLU A 202 25.26 5.37 1.24
C GLU A 202 24.30 5.21 0.06
N LEU A 203 23.51 4.15 0.05
CA LEU A 203 22.51 3.87 -1.00
C LEU A 203 21.42 4.95 -1.06
N LEU A 204 20.97 5.47 0.08
CA LEU A 204 19.96 6.53 0.16
C LEU A 204 20.45 7.89 -0.38
N LYS A 205 21.77 8.09 -0.56
CA LYS A 205 22.34 9.29 -1.19
C LYS A 205 22.22 9.27 -2.72
N ALA A 206 21.89 8.14 -3.31
CA ALA A 206 21.74 8.04 -4.76
C ALA A 206 20.68 9.03 -5.25
N ASP A 207 21.02 9.76 -6.31
CA ASP A 207 20.13 10.75 -6.91
C ASP A 207 18.90 10.06 -7.54
N SER A 208 17.72 10.65 -7.37
CA SER A 208 16.46 10.10 -7.86
C SER A 208 16.42 9.93 -9.39
N LYS A 209 17.06 10.85 -10.11
CA LYS A 209 17.18 10.76 -11.58
C LYS A 209 18.06 9.59 -11.98
N TYR A 210 19.21 9.43 -11.28
CA TYR A 210 20.09 8.28 -11.49
C TYR A 210 19.36 6.97 -11.28
N ILE A 211 18.62 6.83 -10.16
CA ILE A 211 17.80 5.65 -9.87
C ILE A 211 16.78 5.41 -10.98
N ALA A 212 16.04 6.45 -11.40
CA ALA A 212 15.06 6.34 -12.46
C ALA A 212 15.68 5.91 -13.81
N ASP A 213 16.85 6.43 -14.16
CA ASP A 213 17.56 6.04 -15.38
C ASP A 213 18.07 4.57 -15.29
N ARG A 214 18.52 4.12 -14.13
CA ARG A 214 18.87 2.70 -13.91
C ARG A 214 17.67 1.78 -14.04
N ILE A 215 16.51 2.15 -13.47
CA ILE A 215 15.25 1.39 -13.58
C ILE A 215 14.83 1.19 -15.04
N LYS A 216 14.95 2.21 -15.88
CA LYS A 216 14.63 2.12 -17.33
C LYS A 216 15.49 1.10 -18.08
N LEU A 217 16.68 0.79 -17.58
CA LEU A 217 17.54 -0.24 -18.16
C LEU A 217 17.12 -1.66 -17.79
N THR A 218 16.23 -1.80 -16.79
CA THR A 218 15.67 -3.08 -16.37
C THR A 218 14.22 -3.15 -16.77
N SER A 219 13.88 -3.90 -17.82
CA SER A 219 12.49 -4.04 -18.32
C SER A 219 11.51 -4.61 -17.27
N LYS A 220 12.02 -5.17 -16.17
CA LYS A 220 11.22 -5.79 -15.12
C LYS A 220 10.77 -4.79 -14.07
N ALA A 221 11.70 -4.03 -13.47
CA ALA A 221 11.35 -3.08 -12.42
C ALA A 221 10.53 -1.88 -12.94
N GLU A 222 10.68 -1.51 -14.20
CA GLU A 222 9.96 -0.39 -14.83
C GLU A 222 8.44 -0.51 -14.65
N ARG A 223 7.88 -1.71 -14.71
CA ARG A 223 6.42 -1.94 -14.56
C ARG A 223 5.88 -1.45 -13.22
N TRP A 224 6.68 -1.54 -12.17
CA TRP A 224 6.29 -1.11 -10.82
C TRP A 224 6.44 0.39 -10.59
N GLN A 225 7.20 1.06 -11.47
CA GLN A 225 7.45 2.50 -11.43
C GLN A 225 6.49 3.30 -12.31
N LYS A 226 5.58 2.63 -13.00
CA LYS A 226 4.54 3.30 -13.79
C LYS A 226 3.34 3.61 -12.93
N ASP A 227 2.80 4.80 -13.13
CA ASP A 227 1.49 5.15 -12.61
C ASP A 227 0.43 4.32 -13.33
N SER A 228 -0.66 4.05 -12.66
CA SER A 228 -1.85 3.45 -13.26
C SER A 228 -2.99 4.47 -13.35
N ASN A 229 -2.62 5.73 -13.59
CA ASN A 229 -3.54 6.86 -13.57
C ASN A 229 -4.71 6.77 -14.56
N ASP A 230 -4.63 5.91 -15.58
CA ASP A 230 -5.76 5.58 -16.46
C ASP A 230 -6.75 4.63 -15.80
N LEU A 231 -6.34 3.98 -14.71
CA LEU A 231 -7.20 3.09 -13.96
C LEU A 231 -8.07 3.88 -12.99
N VAL A 232 -9.37 3.78 -13.19
CA VAL A 232 -10.37 4.26 -12.24
C VAL A 232 -11.24 3.07 -11.88
N TYR A 233 -11.26 2.70 -10.60
CA TYR A 233 -12.02 1.59 -10.07
C TYR A 233 -12.90 2.09 -8.92
N TYR A 234 -14.20 1.82 -9.02
CA TYR A 234 -15.23 2.30 -8.10
C TYR A 234 -15.80 1.18 -7.22
N GLY A 235 -14.99 0.18 -6.88
CA GLY A 235 -15.47 -0.95 -6.10
C GLY A 235 -16.63 -1.68 -6.78
N SER A 236 -17.62 -2.08 -6.01
CA SER A 236 -18.81 -2.77 -6.50
C SER A 236 -19.87 -1.85 -7.14
N LEU A 237 -19.62 -0.54 -7.21
CA LEU A 237 -20.65 0.43 -7.63
C LEU A 237 -21.23 0.14 -9.03
N LEU A 238 -20.37 -0.16 -10.01
CA LEU A 238 -20.81 -0.46 -11.38
C LEU A 238 -21.57 -1.77 -11.45
N GLU A 239 -21.14 -2.79 -10.72
CA GLU A 239 -21.81 -4.09 -10.64
C GLU A 239 -23.18 -3.97 -9.97
N ASN A 240 -23.25 -3.23 -8.86
CA ASN A 240 -24.50 -2.96 -8.16
C ASN A 240 -25.48 -2.16 -9.01
N LEU A 241 -24.98 -1.15 -9.75
CA LEU A 241 -25.82 -0.37 -10.67
C LEU A 241 -26.39 -1.27 -11.77
N LYS A 242 -25.57 -2.13 -12.37
CA LYS A 242 -25.99 -3.08 -13.39
C LYS A 242 -27.01 -4.09 -12.83
N PHE A 243 -26.72 -4.70 -11.70
CA PHE A 243 -27.62 -5.64 -11.04
C PHE A 243 -28.98 -5.01 -10.73
N ASN A 244 -29.00 -3.81 -10.15
CA ASN A 244 -30.22 -3.13 -9.80
C ASN A 244 -31.05 -2.73 -11.04
N SER A 245 -30.39 -2.38 -12.16
CA SER A 245 -31.03 -2.11 -13.43
C SER A 245 -31.66 -3.39 -14.04
N GLU A 246 -30.90 -4.49 -14.06
CA GLU A 246 -31.38 -5.78 -14.62
C GLU A 246 -32.54 -6.40 -13.83
N HIS A 247 -32.70 -6.01 -12.56
CA HIS A 247 -33.77 -6.53 -11.68
C HIS A 247 -34.86 -5.52 -11.38
N ASP A 248 -34.95 -4.41 -12.16
CA ASP A 248 -35.96 -3.34 -12.00
C ASP A 248 -36.01 -2.76 -10.57
N LEU A 249 -34.86 -2.74 -9.87
CA LEU A 249 -34.74 -2.18 -8.52
C LEU A 249 -34.47 -0.68 -8.49
N LEU A 250 -34.18 -0.08 -9.66
CA LEU A 250 -33.97 1.35 -9.83
C LEU A 250 -35.06 1.94 -10.73
N VAL A 251 -35.49 3.15 -10.38
CA VAL A 251 -36.30 3.98 -11.28
C VAL A 251 -35.38 4.47 -12.42
N ASN A 252 -35.86 4.42 -13.67
CA ASN A 252 -35.09 4.80 -14.86
C ASN A 252 -34.36 6.15 -14.73
N THR A 253 -35.03 7.16 -14.18
CA THR A 253 -34.44 8.49 -13.95
C THR A 253 -33.25 8.46 -12.98
N ARG A 254 -33.27 7.55 -12.00
CA ARG A 254 -32.16 7.35 -11.06
C ARG A 254 -30.98 6.65 -11.74
N GLU A 255 -31.26 5.59 -12.49
CA GLU A 255 -30.25 4.88 -13.25
C GLU A 255 -29.51 5.80 -14.23
N GLU A 256 -30.26 6.57 -15.03
CA GLU A 256 -29.68 7.54 -15.95
C GLU A 256 -28.82 8.60 -15.25
N SER A 257 -29.28 9.10 -14.11
CA SER A 257 -28.55 10.07 -13.30
C SER A 257 -27.24 9.47 -12.75
N ASP A 258 -27.26 8.26 -12.22
CA ASP A 258 -26.08 7.60 -11.65
C ASP A 258 -25.06 7.25 -12.74
N ARG A 259 -25.53 6.77 -13.91
CA ARG A 259 -24.67 6.53 -15.09
C ARG A 259 -24.00 7.82 -15.60
N ALA A 260 -24.80 8.89 -15.76
CA ALA A 260 -24.29 10.18 -16.19
C ALA A 260 -23.25 10.76 -15.20
N TYR A 261 -23.49 10.58 -13.91
CA TYR A 261 -22.55 11.01 -12.87
C TYR A 261 -21.22 10.24 -12.95
N LEU A 262 -21.26 8.92 -13.09
CA LEU A 262 -20.05 8.11 -13.23
C LEU A 262 -19.26 8.44 -14.51
N GLU A 263 -19.96 8.63 -15.63
CA GLU A 263 -19.32 9.07 -16.87
C GLU A 263 -18.69 10.45 -16.73
N LYS A 264 -19.37 11.39 -16.06
CA LYS A 264 -18.83 12.72 -15.80
C LYS A 264 -17.54 12.65 -14.98
N ILE A 265 -17.55 11.93 -13.87
CA ILE A 265 -16.35 11.76 -13.02
C ILE A 265 -15.21 11.11 -13.83
N SER A 266 -15.50 10.02 -14.54
CA SER A 266 -14.49 9.34 -15.38
C SER A 266 -13.89 10.25 -16.45
N ARG A 267 -14.68 11.17 -17.02
CA ARG A 267 -14.19 12.17 -17.99
C ARG A 267 -13.37 13.26 -17.32
N GLU A 268 -13.75 13.70 -16.13
CA GLU A 268 -13.03 14.73 -15.37
C GLU A 268 -11.63 14.22 -15.01
N PHE A 269 -11.51 13.00 -14.50
CA PHE A 269 -10.22 12.37 -14.21
C PHE A 269 -9.34 12.15 -15.45
N ARG A 270 -9.93 11.93 -16.64
CA ARG A 270 -9.19 11.76 -17.89
C ARG A 270 -8.81 13.08 -18.57
N LYS A 271 -9.50 14.18 -18.29
CA LYS A 271 -9.31 15.48 -18.97
C LYS A 271 -8.29 16.40 -18.31
N GLU A 272 -7.92 16.17 -17.06
CA GLU A 272 -6.97 17.02 -16.34
C GLU A 272 -5.49 16.64 -16.61
N ARG A 273 -5.22 16.06 -17.79
CA ARG A 273 -3.87 15.68 -18.28
C ARG A 273 -3.44 16.51 -19.45
#